data_e9bb92345047105c3ec0e07ccbf8c085
#
_entry.id   e9bb92345047105c3ec0e07ccbf8c085
#
_cell.length_a   1.000
_cell.length_b   1.000
_cell.length_c   1.000
_cell.angle_alpha   90.00
_cell.angle_beta   90.00
_cell.angle_gamma   90.00
#
_symmetry.space_group_name_H-M   'P 1'
#
loop_
_entity.id
_entity.type
_entity.pdbx_description
1 polymer ?
#
loop_
_entity_poly.entity_id
_entity_poly.type
_entity_poly.pdbx_seq_one_letter_code
_entity_poly.pdbx_strand_id
1 'polypeptide(L)'
;MKIPSFILCLIFLSCGAPKSEIPQDILSENSFIGLLKDIHLAEAKFELHKTKGIENAKNELAHNYSSIYKKYDITVDDFDKTLDYYAQHPEQLEKIYTHVLEQLTKDRTILEQQ
;
A
#
# COMPACT_ATOMS: atom_id res chain seq x y z
N MET A 1 -52.26 6.18 -41.74
CA MET A 1 -51.55 6.74 -40.55
C MET A 1 -50.35 5.93 -40.29
N LYS A 2 -49.23 6.50 -40.53
CA LYS A 2 -47.98 5.79 -40.28
C LYS A 2 -47.48 6.20 -38.92
N ILE A 3 -47.37 5.24 -38.09
CA ILE A 3 -46.72 5.39 -36.79
C ILE A 3 -45.26 5.61 -37.08
N PRO A 4 -44.68 6.73 -36.68
CA PRO A 4 -43.26 6.86 -36.82
C PRO A 4 -42.60 5.76 -36.02
N SER A 5 -41.78 5.08 -36.72
CA SER A 5 -40.93 4.08 -36.10
C SER A 5 -40.34 4.69 -34.82
N PHE A 6 -40.81 4.15 -33.75
CA PHE A 6 -40.28 4.48 -32.45
C PHE A 6 -38.84 3.97 -32.45
N ILE A 7 -37.96 4.87 -32.76
CA ILE A 7 -36.55 4.64 -32.55
C ILE A 7 -36.38 4.60 -31.04
N LEU A 8 -36.52 3.43 -30.53
CA LEU A 8 -36.09 3.14 -29.20
C LEU A 8 -34.57 3.38 -29.16
N CYS A 9 -34.19 4.59 -28.88
CA CYS A 9 -32.84 4.90 -28.49
C CYS A 9 -32.61 4.17 -27.17
N LEU A 10 -32.17 2.94 -27.27
CA LEU A 10 -31.46 2.29 -26.21
C LEU A 10 -30.20 3.12 -25.94
N ILE A 11 -30.39 4.12 -25.10
CA ILE A 11 -29.28 4.73 -24.42
C ILE A 11 -28.73 3.66 -23.54
N PHE A 12 -27.79 2.91 -24.05
CA PHE A 12 -26.87 2.19 -23.19
C PHE A 12 -26.15 3.25 -22.38
N LEU A 13 -26.73 3.57 -21.25
CA LEU A 13 -25.97 4.11 -20.15
C LEU A 13 -24.96 3.02 -19.82
N SER A 14 -23.85 3.08 -20.53
CA SER A 14 -22.65 2.42 -20.12
C SER A 14 -22.28 3.03 -18.78
N CYS A 15 -22.85 2.50 -17.71
CA CYS A 15 -22.27 2.69 -16.40
C CYS A 15 -20.96 1.93 -16.42
N GLY A 16 -19.93 2.55 -16.97
CA GLY A 16 -18.58 2.17 -16.63
C GLY A 16 -18.51 2.25 -15.13
N ALA A 17 -18.20 1.12 -14.47
CA ALA A 17 -17.93 1.13 -13.05
C ALA A 17 -16.95 2.29 -12.78
N PRO A 18 -17.27 3.23 -11.88
CA PRO A 18 -16.31 4.26 -11.57
C PRO A 18 -15.06 3.57 -11.07
N LYS A 19 -13.95 3.76 -11.75
CA LYS A 19 -12.66 3.47 -11.17
C LYS A 19 -12.67 4.26 -9.88
N SER A 20 -12.65 3.57 -8.75
CA SER A 20 -12.55 4.21 -7.46
C SER A 20 -11.23 4.96 -7.45
N GLU A 21 -11.32 6.26 -7.73
CA GLU A 21 -10.16 7.13 -7.63
C GLU A 21 -9.74 7.14 -6.18
N ILE A 22 -8.49 6.77 -5.95
CA ILE A 22 -7.90 6.84 -4.62
C ILE A 22 -7.79 8.33 -4.25
N PRO A 23 -8.30 8.75 -3.08
CA PRO A 23 -8.16 10.14 -2.63
C PRO A 23 -6.69 10.59 -2.65
N GLN A 24 -6.47 11.88 -2.87
CA GLN A 24 -5.11 12.43 -3.02
C GLN A 24 -4.21 12.28 -1.80
N ASP A 25 -4.79 12.23 -0.61
CA ASP A 25 -4.09 12.07 0.67
C ASP A 25 -3.85 10.59 1.04
N ILE A 26 -4.25 9.67 0.17
CA ILE A 26 -4.05 8.23 0.34
C ILE A 26 -2.96 7.76 -0.63
N LEU A 27 -2.00 6.98 -0.15
CA LEU A 27 -0.97 6.40 -0.99
C LEU A 27 -1.55 5.45 -2.04
N SER A 28 -0.97 5.47 -3.25
CA SER A 28 -1.26 4.47 -4.27
C SER A 28 -0.91 3.06 -3.78
N GLU A 29 -1.48 2.04 -4.36
CA GLU A 29 -1.16 0.65 -4.00
C GLU A 29 0.34 0.38 -4.09
N ASN A 30 0.99 0.79 -5.17
CA ASN A 30 2.43 0.56 -5.36
C ASN A 30 3.28 1.26 -4.29
N SER A 31 2.96 2.52 -3.98
CA SER A 31 3.65 3.25 -2.92
C SER A 31 3.42 2.62 -1.54
N PHE A 32 2.20 2.18 -1.27
CA PHE A 32 1.86 1.54 -0.01
C PHE A 32 2.54 0.17 0.14
N ILE A 33 2.64 -0.61 -0.93
CA ILE A 33 3.42 -1.86 -0.95
C ILE A 33 4.88 -1.60 -0.58
N GLY A 34 5.51 -0.63 -1.21
CA GLY A 34 6.89 -0.26 -0.93
C GLY A 34 7.09 0.22 0.51
N LEU A 35 6.18 1.06 1.00
CA LEU A 35 6.18 1.56 2.37
C LEU A 35 6.08 0.42 3.39
N LEU A 36 5.12 -0.48 3.23
CA LEU A 36 4.94 -1.63 4.13
C LEU A 36 6.15 -2.55 4.12
N LYS A 37 6.72 -2.80 2.95
CA LYS A 37 7.96 -3.57 2.82
C LYS A 37 9.09 -2.94 3.63
N ASP A 38 9.32 -1.64 3.46
CA ASP A 38 10.39 -0.93 4.16
C ASP A 38 10.16 -0.93 5.68
N ILE A 39 8.92 -0.78 6.13
CA ILE A 39 8.54 -0.88 7.55
C ILE A 39 8.86 -2.28 8.10
N HIS A 40 8.46 -3.32 7.39
CA HIS A 40 8.73 -4.70 7.82
C HIS A 40 10.23 -4.99 7.92
N LEU A 41 11.02 -4.46 6.99
CA LEU A 41 12.49 -4.60 7.05
C LEU A 41 13.08 -3.85 8.25
N ALA A 42 12.58 -2.65 8.56
CA ALA A 42 13.02 -1.89 9.74
C ALA A 42 12.68 -2.62 11.05
N GLU A 43 11.48 -3.18 11.14
CA GLU A 43 11.06 -3.97 12.29
C GLU A 43 11.86 -5.27 12.44
N ALA A 44 12.18 -5.94 11.35
CA ALA A 44 13.04 -7.13 11.35
C ALA A 44 14.46 -6.80 11.86
N LYS A 45 15.02 -5.67 11.44
CA LYS A 45 16.31 -5.18 11.97
C LYS A 45 16.25 -4.93 13.48
N PHE A 46 15.18 -4.32 13.94
CA PHE A 46 14.97 -4.11 15.37
C PHE A 46 14.99 -5.43 16.13
N GLU A 47 14.27 -6.44 15.66
CA GLU A 47 14.24 -7.76 16.28
C GLU A 47 15.63 -8.41 16.35
N LEU A 48 16.45 -8.24 15.32
CA LEU A 48 17.81 -8.74 15.31
C LEU A 48 18.76 -8.00 16.26
N HIS A 49 18.57 -6.69 16.42
CA HIS A 49 19.50 -5.85 17.16
C HIS A 49 19.13 -5.65 18.64
N LYS A 50 17.86 -5.87 19.02
CA LYS A 50 17.38 -5.61 20.37
C LYS A 50 18.13 -6.41 21.45
N THR A 51 18.63 -7.59 21.11
CA THR A 51 19.39 -8.44 22.04
C THR A 51 20.81 -7.92 22.30
N LYS A 52 21.31 -7.07 21.39
CA LYS A 52 22.66 -6.46 21.53
C LYS A 52 22.63 -5.12 22.25
N GLY A 53 21.46 -4.52 22.43
CA GLY A 53 21.27 -3.26 23.11
C GLY A 53 19.94 -2.64 22.74
N ILE A 54 18.96 -2.76 23.64
CA ILE A 54 17.56 -2.36 23.36
C ILE A 54 17.43 -0.86 23.06
N GLU A 55 18.16 0.01 23.77
CA GLU A 55 18.06 1.45 23.56
C GLU A 55 18.61 1.87 22.20
N ASN A 56 19.75 1.30 21.80
CA ASN A 56 20.30 1.54 20.46
C ASN A 56 19.38 1.01 19.37
N ALA A 57 18.79 -0.16 19.56
CA ALA A 57 17.83 -0.73 18.61
C ALA A 57 16.58 0.15 18.45
N LYS A 58 16.05 0.69 19.55
CA LYS A 58 14.91 1.62 19.53
C LYS A 58 15.25 2.91 18.78
N ASN A 59 16.45 3.47 19.02
CA ASN A 59 16.89 4.68 18.35
C ASN A 59 17.07 4.44 16.85
N GLU A 60 17.63 3.30 16.47
CA GLU A 60 17.76 2.90 15.06
C GLU A 60 16.38 2.75 14.40
N LEU A 61 15.44 2.10 15.07
CA LEU A 61 14.09 1.92 14.57
C LEU A 61 13.39 3.27 14.34
N ALA A 62 13.48 4.19 15.31
CA ALA A 62 12.89 5.52 15.19
C ALA A 62 13.51 6.31 14.01
N HIS A 63 14.82 6.21 13.84
CA HIS A 63 15.52 6.81 12.71
C HIS A 63 15.06 6.21 11.37
N ASN A 64 14.91 4.90 11.30
CA ASN A 64 14.46 4.19 10.12
C ASN A 64 13.02 4.59 9.75
N TYR A 65 12.10 4.70 10.71
CA TYR A 65 10.75 5.19 10.46
C TYR A 65 10.75 6.61 9.89
N SER A 66 11.55 7.50 10.48
CA SER A 66 11.68 8.87 10.00
C SER A 66 12.16 8.92 8.55
N SER A 67 13.17 8.12 8.22
CA SER A 67 13.72 8.03 6.86
C SER A 67 12.70 7.46 5.87
N ILE A 68 11.94 6.45 6.28
CA ILE A 68 10.88 5.83 5.45
C ILE A 68 9.79 6.85 5.15
N TYR A 69 9.30 7.58 6.15
CA TYR A 69 8.27 8.59 5.94
C TYR A 69 8.75 9.72 5.02
N LYS A 70 10.00 10.14 5.13
CA LYS A 70 10.60 11.10 4.21
C LYS A 70 10.68 10.57 2.78
N LYS A 71 11.08 9.31 2.62
CA LYS A 71 11.20 8.66 1.31
C LYS A 71 9.87 8.67 0.55
N TYR A 72 8.77 8.46 1.25
CA TYR A 72 7.43 8.44 0.66
C TYR A 72 6.69 9.78 0.76
N ASP A 73 7.33 10.80 1.33
CA ASP A 73 6.78 12.14 1.51
C ASP A 73 5.41 12.12 2.22
N ILE A 74 5.36 11.42 3.34
CA ILE A 74 4.14 11.25 4.13
C ILE A 74 4.37 11.58 5.59
N THR A 75 3.27 11.92 6.26
CA THR A 75 3.19 12.05 7.72
C THR A 75 2.64 10.77 8.34
N VAL A 76 2.73 10.65 9.66
CA VAL A 76 2.07 9.57 10.42
C VAL A 76 0.56 9.59 10.17
N ASP A 77 -0.03 10.77 10.08
CA ASP A 77 -1.46 10.95 9.81
C ASP A 77 -1.84 10.42 8.42
N ASP A 78 -1.02 10.69 7.41
CA ASP A 78 -1.20 10.15 6.05
C ASP A 78 -1.14 8.62 6.04
N PHE A 79 -0.22 8.04 6.81
CA PHE A 79 -0.12 6.59 6.96
C PHE A 79 -1.38 6.01 7.59
N ASP A 80 -1.86 6.60 8.68
CA ASP A 80 -3.07 6.15 9.37
C ASP A 80 -4.29 6.22 8.45
N LYS A 81 -4.44 7.31 7.72
CA LYS A 81 -5.52 7.46 6.72
C LYS A 81 -5.44 6.43 5.60
N THR A 82 -4.25 6.16 5.11
CA THR A 82 -4.01 5.15 4.07
C THR A 82 -4.37 3.76 4.57
N LEU A 83 -3.95 3.42 5.78
CA LEU A 83 -4.26 2.14 6.40
C LEU A 83 -5.77 1.97 6.59
N ASP A 84 -6.45 2.99 7.09
CA ASP A 84 -7.91 2.99 7.27
C ASP A 84 -8.64 2.84 5.93
N TYR A 85 -8.17 3.53 4.90
CA TYR A 85 -8.76 3.43 3.57
C TYR A 85 -8.71 1.99 3.05
N TYR A 86 -7.53 1.37 3.05
CA TYR A 86 -7.37 0.00 2.55
C TYR A 86 -8.00 -1.04 3.47
N ALA A 87 -8.12 -0.78 4.76
CA ALA A 87 -8.86 -1.64 5.68
C ALA A 87 -10.35 -1.73 5.33
N GLN A 88 -10.91 -0.69 4.70
CA GLN A 88 -12.28 -0.68 4.20
C GLN A 88 -12.42 -1.31 2.80
N HIS A 89 -11.29 -1.68 2.19
CA HIS A 89 -11.23 -2.33 0.88
C HIS A 89 -10.45 -3.65 1.01
N PRO A 90 -11.05 -4.68 1.64
CA PRO A 90 -10.30 -5.88 2.03
C PRO A 90 -9.68 -6.63 0.85
N GLU A 91 -10.31 -6.62 -0.32
CA GLU A 91 -9.74 -7.27 -1.51
C GLU A 91 -8.46 -6.59 -1.99
N GLN A 92 -8.43 -5.25 -1.95
CA GLN A 92 -7.24 -4.47 -2.29
C GLN A 92 -6.15 -4.65 -1.24
N LEU A 93 -6.52 -4.66 0.04
CA LEU A 93 -5.57 -4.86 1.14
C LEU A 93 -4.91 -6.24 1.06
N GLU A 94 -5.67 -7.29 0.80
CA GLU A 94 -5.16 -8.65 0.60
C GLU A 94 -4.14 -8.70 -0.54
N LYS A 95 -4.47 -8.07 -1.65
CA LYS A 95 -3.58 -7.97 -2.81
C LYS A 95 -2.28 -7.23 -2.48
N ILE A 96 -2.38 -6.13 -1.72
CA ILE A 96 -1.24 -5.36 -1.26
C ILE A 96 -0.32 -6.23 -0.39
N TYR A 97 -0.86 -6.91 0.62
CA TYR A 97 -0.08 -7.79 1.48
C TYR A 97 0.56 -8.96 0.73
N THR A 98 -0.15 -9.53 -0.23
CA THR A 98 0.40 -10.58 -1.10
C THR A 98 1.65 -10.07 -1.83
N HIS A 99 1.58 -8.89 -2.41
CA HIS A 99 2.73 -8.29 -3.10
C HIS A 99 3.88 -7.94 -2.14
N VAL A 100 3.57 -7.46 -0.94
CA VAL A 100 4.60 -7.22 0.09
C VAL A 100 5.35 -8.51 0.41
N LEU A 101 4.64 -9.59 0.65
CA LEU A 101 5.24 -10.91 0.96
C LEU A 101 6.07 -11.44 -0.21
N GLU A 102 5.58 -11.30 -1.43
CA GLU A 102 6.32 -11.69 -2.64
C GLU A 102 7.64 -10.94 -2.77
N GLN A 103 7.63 -9.63 -2.55
CA GLN A 103 8.84 -8.81 -2.61
C GLN A 103 9.82 -9.14 -1.50
N LEU A 104 9.35 -9.37 -0.28
CA LEU A 104 10.20 -9.76 0.84
C LEU A 104 10.84 -11.13 0.60
N THR A 105 10.08 -12.07 0.07
CA THR A 105 10.58 -13.41 -0.27
C THR A 105 11.63 -13.36 -1.38
N LYS A 106 11.40 -12.54 -2.41
CA LYS A 106 12.35 -12.32 -3.50
C LYS A 106 13.66 -11.72 -3.01
N ASP A 107 13.59 -10.70 -2.17
CA ASP A 107 14.78 -10.06 -1.60
C ASP A 107 15.58 -11.04 -0.74
N ARG A 108 14.91 -11.87 0.05
CA ARG A 108 15.54 -12.94 0.83
C ARG A 108 16.29 -13.94 -0.06
N THR A 109 15.65 -14.39 -1.13
CA THR A 109 16.25 -15.33 -2.08
C THR A 109 17.53 -14.75 -2.71
N ILE A 110 17.52 -13.48 -3.08
CA ILE A 110 18.70 -12.79 -3.60
C ILE A 110 19.82 -12.77 -2.57
N LEU A 111 19.53 -12.48 -1.32
CA LEU A 111 20.52 -12.45 -0.24
C LEU A 111 21.11 -13.83 0.06
N GLU A 112 20.33 -14.89 -0.04
CA GLU A 112 20.76 -16.26 0.18
C GLU A 112 21.66 -16.80 -0.95
N GLN A 113 21.59 -16.20 -2.14
CA GLN A 113 22.41 -16.57 -3.30
C GLN A 113 23.75 -15.82 -3.37
N GLN A 114 23.97 -14.86 -2.53
CA GLN A 114 25.23 -14.11 -2.43
C GLN A 114 26.21 -14.79 -1.45
#